data_f7f002536a892d812345acc898284df4
#
_entry.id   f7f002536a892d812345acc898284df4
#
_cell.length_a   1.000
_cell.length_b   1.000
_cell.length_c   1.000
_cell.angle_alpha   90.00
_cell.angle_beta   90.00
_cell.angle_gamma   90.00
#
_symmetry.space_group_name_H-M   'P 1'
#
loop_
_entity.id
_entity.type
_entity.pdbx_description
1 polymer ?
#
loop_
_entity_poly.entity_id
_entity_poly.type
_entity_poly.pdbx_seq_one_letter_code
_entity_poly.pdbx_strand_id
1 'polypeptide(L)'
;MRRVVVTGLGMVSPFGRGVDFNWKNILDGKSGIRKIDNIDLKDIPCQIAGQVPFGKEENQFDPDTVMAPKDQKKVDKFILYGLAAGGDAIEDSGWKPETDEDQFRSGVMMGSGIGRRFTKIR
;
A
#
# COMPACT_ATOMS: atom_id res chain seq x y z
N MET A 1 -22.17 -8.33 -25.10
CA MET A 1 -21.18 -7.46 -24.43
C MET A 1 -20.62 -8.22 -23.23
N ARG A 2 -19.31 -8.34 -23.06
CA ARG A 2 -18.72 -9.00 -21.87
C ARG A 2 -18.88 -8.07 -20.67
N ARG A 3 -19.36 -8.62 -19.55
CA ARG A 3 -19.46 -7.88 -18.28
C ARG A 3 -18.14 -8.03 -17.52
N VAL A 4 -17.65 -6.92 -17.01
CA VAL A 4 -16.48 -6.89 -16.12
C VAL A 4 -16.96 -6.47 -14.73
N VAL A 5 -16.50 -7.15 -13.71
CA VAL A 5 -16.85 -6.90 -12.31
C VAL A 5 -15.58 -6.80 -11.45
N VAL A 6 -15.66 -6.04 -10.37
CA VAL A 6 -14.64 -6.00 -9.33
C VAL A 6 -14.96 -7.10 -8.32
N THR A 7 -14.00 -7.97 -8.04
CA THR A 7 -14.19 -9.14 -7.16
C THR A 7 -13.40 -9.04 -5.86
N GLY A 8 -12.41 -8.15 -5.79
CA GLY A 8 -11.62 -7.93 -4.58
C GLY A 8 -10.97 -6.56 -4.56
N LEU A 9 -10.76 -6.04 -3.37
CA LEU A 9 -10.17 -4.73 -3.11
C LEU A 9 -9.03 -4.86 -2.09
N GLY A 10 -7.98 -4.06 -2.28
CA GLY A 10 -6.92 -3.90 -1.29
C GLY A 10 -6.46 -2.46 -1.24
N MET A 11 -6.16 -1.97 -0.05
CA MET A 11 -5.84 -0.56 0.16
C MET A 11 -4.78 -0.35 1.24
N VAL A 12 -3.83 0.52 0.91
CA VAL A 12 -2.90 1.13 1.87
C VAL A 12 -2.96 2.64 1.69
N SER A 13 -3.21 3.38 2.77
CA SER A 13 -3.36 4.82 2.75
C SER A 13 -2.74 5.48 3.99
N PRO A 14 -2.78 6.83 4.11
CA PRO A 14 -2.39 7.51 5.34
C PRO A 14 -3.22 7.18 6.58
N PHE A 15 -4.36 6.53 6.46
CA PHE A 15 -5.05 5.95 7.61
C PHE A 15 -4.42 4.64 8.06
N GLY A 16 -3.95 3.82 7.10
CA GLY A 16 -3.36 2.51 7.32
C GLY A 16 -3.71 1.52 6.23
N ARG A 17 -3.58 0.22 6.55
CA ARG A 17 -3.91 -0.91 5.67
C ARG A 17 -5.31 -1.43 5.96
N GLY A 18 -6.02 -1.82 4.92
CA GLY A 18 -7.35 -2.43 4.97
C GLY A 18 -8.45 -1.53 4.42
N VAL A 19 -9.33 -2.10 3.59
CA VAL A 19 -10.37 -1.37 2.86
C VAL A 19 -11.43 -0.82 3.82
N ASP A 20 -12.01 -1.66 4.66
CA ASP A 20 -13.09 -1.30 5.58
C ASP A 20 -12.67 -0.22 6.59
N PHE A 21 -11.47 -0.36 7.13
CA PHE A 21 -10.89 0.62 8.03
C PHE A 21 -10.71 1.99 7.36
N ASN A 22 -10.19 2.00 6.15
CA ASN A 22 -10.01 3.22 5.37
C ASN A 22 -11.36 3.85 5.03
N TRP A 23 -12.32 3.05 4.58
CA TRP A 23 -13.64 3.51 4.21
C TRP A 23 -14.39 4.12 5.40
N LYS A 24 -14.33 3.46 6.56
CA LYS A 24 -14.90 3.99 7.80
C LYS A 24 -14.32 5.35 8.16
N ASN A 25 -13.00 5.53 8.11
CA ASN A 25 -12.37 6.81 8.43
C ASN A 25 -12.77 7.93 7.44
N ILE A 26 -12.97 7.60 6.15
CA ILE A 26 -13.47 8.54 5.15
C ILE A 26 -14.91 8.96 5.48
N LEU A 27 -15.78 8.00 5.79
CA LEU A 27 -17.18 8.29 6.16
C LEU A 27 -17.28 9.10 7.45
N ASP A 28 -16.39 8.88 8.40
CA ASP A 28 -16.28 9.66 9.64
C ASP A 28 -15.71 11.07 9.42
N GLY A 29 -15.36 11.44 8.19
CA GLY A 29 -14.77 12.74 7.84
C GLY A 29 -13.38 12.98 8.43
N LYS A 30 -12.65 11.93 8.82
CA LYS A 30 -11.31 12.04 9.39
C LYS A 30 -10.28 12.39 8.32
N SER A 31 -9.18 13.03 8.73
CA SER A 31 -8.04 13.32 7.87
C SER A 31 -6.89 12.38 8.18
N GLY A 32 -6.29 11.80 7.13
CA GLY A 32 -5.04 11.06 7.23
C GLY A 32 -3.79 11.97 7.16
N ILE A 33 -3.97 13.27 6.99
CA ILE A 33 -2.86 14.24 6.98
C ILE A 33 -2.50 14.59 8.42
N ARG A 34 -1.21 14.51 8.72
CA ARG A 34 -0.68 14.78 10.06
C ARG A 34 0.69 15.44 9.98
N LYS A 35 1.18 15.95 11.11
CA LYS A 35 2.53 16.52 11.20
C LYS A 35 3.56 15.44 10.84
N ILE A 36 4.55 15.83 10.06
CA ILE A 36 5.70 14.97 9.73
C ILE A 36 6.66 14.99 10.92
N ASP A 37 7.01 13.82 11.44
CA ASP A 37 7.83 13.65 12.65
C ASP A 37 9.14 12.90 12.39
N ASN A 38 9.29 12.31 11.20
CA ASN A 38 10.40 11.43 10.86
C ASN A 38 11.50 12.11 10.01
N ILE A 39 11.39 13.41 9.76
CA ILE A 39 12.34 14.21 8.96
C ILE A 39 12.53 15.56 9.64
N ASP A 40 13.74 16.12 9.61
CA ASP A 40 13.98 17.52 10.03
C ASP A 40 13.44 18.47 8.95
N LEU A 41 12.46 19.26 9.33
CA LEU A 41 11.72 20.17 8.42
C LEU A 41 11.95 21.66 8.73
N LYS A 42 13.03 22.00 9.45
CA LYS A 42 13.26 23.38 9.91
C LYS A 42 13.21 24.42 8.79
N ASP A 43 13.68 24.03 7.61
CA ASP A 43 13.77 24.91 6.44
C ASP A 43 12.64 24.68 5.42
N ILE A 44 11.64 23.84 5.75
CA ILE A 44 10.53 23.49 4.85
C ILE A 44 9.25 24.11 5.38
N PRO A 45 8.58 24.98 4.59
CA PRO A 45 7.35 25.65 5.03
C PRO A 45 6.19 24.70 5.32
N CYS A 46 6.05 23.61 4.54
CA CYS A 46 5.00 22.62 4.73
C CYS A 46 5.50 21.47 5.64
N GLN A 47 4.90 21.34 6.81
CA GLN A 47 5.28 20.36 7.82
C GLN A 47 4.24 19.25 8.02
N ILE A 48 3.26 19.15 7.12
CA ILE A 48 2.20 18.15 7.19
C ILE A 48 2.20 17.29 5.92
N ALA A 49 1.90 15.99 6.07
CA ALA A 49 1.74 15.07 4.95
C ALA A 49 0.83 13.90 5.31
N GLY A 50 0.33 13.21 4.28
CA GLY A 50 -0.29 11.91 4.41
C GLY A 50 0.80 10.83 4.46
N GLN A 51 1.10 10.33 5.66
CA GLN A 51 2.09 9.27 5.87
C GLN A 51 1.38 7.98 6.28
N VAL A 52 1.74 6.87 5.62
CA VAL A 52 1.26 5.54 6.01
C VAL A 52 1.81 5.22 7.41
N PRO A 53 0.95 4.88 8.39
CA PRO A 53 1.42 4.47 9.72
C PRO A 53 2.08 3.10 9.66
N PHE A 54 3.35 3.06 10.05
CA PHE A 54 4.12 1.82 10.16
C PHE A 54 4.00 1.25 11.57
N GLY A 55 3.82 -0.05 11.67
CA GLY A 55 3.78 -0.77 12.95
C GLY A 55 3.13 -2.13 12.84
N LYS A 56 2.96 -2.79 13.98
CA LYS A 56 2.39 -4.13 14.10
C LYS A 56 0.99 -4.14 14.74
N GLU A 57 0.46 -2.97 15.04
CA GLU A 57 -0.91 -2.85 15.55
C GLU A 57 -1.92 -3.01 14.41
N GLU A 58 -3.16 -3.25 14.79
CA GLU A 58 -4.26 -3.41 13.84
C GLU A 58 -4.34 -2.20 12.90
N ASN A 59 -4.49 -2.47 11.61
CA ASN A 59 -4.54 -1.49 10.50
C ASN A 59 -3.26 -0.66 10.28
N GLN A 60 -2.19 -0.88 11.02
CA GLN A 60 -0.88 -0.33 10.67
C GLN A 60 -0.24 -1.16 9.54
N PHE A 61 0.69 -0.55 8.84
CA PHE A 61 1.43 -1.23 7.79
C PHE A 61 2.68 -1.89 8.35
N ASP A 62 2.65 -3.22 8.43
CA ASP A 62 3.82 -4.03 8.77
C ASP A 62 4.47 -4.57 7.49
N PRO A 63 5.65 -4.05 7.08
CA PRO A 63 6.34 -4.51 5.89
C PRO A 63 6.82 -5.98 5.99
N ASP A 64 7.00 -6.50 7.20
CA ASP A 64 7.44 -7.90 7.41
C ASP A 64 6.37 -8.91 6.97
N THR A 65 5.11 -8.50 6.91
CA THR A 65 4.01 -9.32 6.38
C THR A 65 4.01 -9.43 4.86
N VAL A 66 4.76 -8.57 4.18
CA VAL A 66 4.76 -8.45 2.72
C VAL A 66 6.05 -8.98 2.12
N MET A 67 7.18 -8.72 2.77
CA MET A 67 8.51 -9.05 2.25
C MET A 67 9.51 -9.28 3.37
N ALA A 68 10.42 -10.24 3.18
CA ALA A 68 11.48 -10.51 4.16
C ALA A 68 12.36 -9.25 4.39
N PRO A 69 12.78 -8.95 5.63
CA PRO A 69 13.52 -7.72 5.98
C PRO A 69 14.80 -7.47 5.17
N LYS A 70 15.49 -8.54 4.75
CA LYS A 70 16.68 -8.44 3.89
C LYS A 70 16.38 -7.89 2.50
N ASP A 71 15.18 -8.19 1.98
CA ASP A 71 14.79 -7.78 0.63
C ASP A 71 14.09 -6.40 0.63
N GLN A 72 13.47 -6.02 1.74
CA GLN A 72 12.89 -4.67 1.91
C GLN A 72 13.92 -3.56 1.70
N LYS A 73 15.20 -3.81 2.02
CA LYS A 73 16.30 -2.85 1.81
C LYS A 73 16.62 -2.60 0.34
N LYS A 74 16.15 -3.45 -0.56
CA LYS A 74 16.42 -3.39 -2.00
C LYS A 74 15.31 -2.66 -2.79
N VAL A 75 14.18 -2.42 -2.14
CA VAL A 75 12.99 -1.85 -2.78
C VAL A 75 12.56 -0.55 -2.10
N ASP A 76 11.86 0.30 -2.86
CA ASP A 76 11.26 1.51 -2.31
C ASP A 76 9.90 1.21 -1.64
N LYS A 77 9.48 2.07 -0.73
CA LYS A 77 8.25 1.89 0.06
C LYS A 77 6.99 1.70 -0.79
N PHE A 78 6.91 2.39 -1.93
CA PHE A 78 5.73 2.27 -2.80
C PHE A 78 5.56 0.85 -3.36
N ILE A 79 6.65 0.12 -3.57
CA ILE A 79 6.63 -1.28 -4.00
C ILE A 79 6.01 -2.15 -2.89
N LEU A 80 6.40 -1.92 -1.64
CA LEU A 80 5.83 -2.64 -0.49
C LEU A 80 4.32 -2.36 -0.33
N TYR A 81 3.90 -1.10 -0.51
CA TYR A 81 2.47 -0.74 -0.48
C TYR A 81 1.69 -1.40 -1.61
N GLY A 82 2.27 -1.41 -2.81
CA GLY A 82 1.68 -2.07 -3.97
C GLY A 82 1.52 -3.57 -3.76
N LEU A 83 2.55 -4.24 -3.25
CA LEU A 83 2.49 -5.67 -2.94
C LEU A 83 1.46 -5.98 -1.86
N ALA A 84 1.37 -5.16 -0.81
CA ALA A 84 0.37 -5.33 0.24
C ALA A 84 -1.06 -5.18 -0.31
N ALA A 85 -1.34 -4.07 -0.98
CA ALA A 85 -2.67 -3.81 -1.53
C ALA A 85 -3.06 -4.84 -2.60
N GLY A 86 -2.11 -5.25 -3.45
CA GLY A 86 -2.34 -6.29 -4.45
C GLY A 86 -2.61 -7.66 -3.83
N GLY A 87 -1.86 -8.03 -2.80
CA GLY A 87 -2.08 -9.26 -2.04
C GLY A 87 -3.45 -9.29 -1.37
N ASP A 88 -3.83 -8.20 -0.68
CA ASP A 88 -5.13 -8.06 -0.03
C ASP A 88 -6.28 -8.16 -1.05
N ALA A 89 -6.14 -7.53 -2.24
CA ALA A 89 -7.15 -7.61 -3.29
C ALA A 89 -7.32 -9.03 -3.85
N ILE A 90 -6.23 -9.78 -4.00
CA ILE A 90 -6.27 -11.18 -4.43
C ILE A 90 -6.94 -12.04 -3.37
N GLU A 91 -6.60 -11.86 -2.11
CA GLU A 91 -7.19 -12.59 -0.99
C GLU A 91 -8.70 -12.30 -0.88
N ASP A 92 -9.09 -11.04 -0.94
CA ASP A 92 -10.50 -10.60 -0.89
C ASP A 92 -11.32 -11.15 -2.08
N SER A 93 -10.71 -11.24 -3.26
CA SER A 93 -11.36 -11.81 -4.45
C SER A 93 -11.65 -13.31 -4.35
N GLY A 94 -10.92 -14.03 -3.50
CA GLY A 94 -10.94 -15.48 -3.42
C GLY A 94 -10.39 -16.19 -4.68
N TRP A 95 -9.83 -15.44 -5.64
CA TRP A 95 -9.30 -16.00 -6.89
C TRP A 95 -7.99 -16.75 -6.66
N LYS A 96 -8.02 -18.03 -7.01
CA LYS A 96 -6.83 -18.90 -6.96
C LYS A 96 -6.68 -19.60 -8.32
N PRO A 97 -5.73 -19.15 -9.16
CA PRO A 97 -5.47 -19.80 -10.45
C PRO A 97 -4.81 -21.16 -10.21
N GLU A 98 -5.57 -22.23 -10.35
CA GLU A 98 -5.09 -23.61 -10.08
C GLU A 98 -4.62 -24.32 -11.35
N THR A 99 -5.18 -23.96 -12.50
CA THR A 99 -4.80 -24.56 -13.79
C THR A 99 -3.85 -23.67 -14.58
N ASP A 100 -3.08 -24.28 -15.49
CA ASP A 100 -2.20 -23.53 -16.41
C ASP A 100 -3.00 -22.51 -17.25
N GLU A 101 -4.23 -22.83 -17.63
CA GLU A 101 -5.11 -21.90 -18.35
C GLU A 101 -5.50 -20.71 -17.48
N ASP A 102 -5.86 -20.92 -16.21
CA ASP A 102 -6.19 -19.86 -15.27
C ASP A 102 -4.99 -18.94 -15.04
N GLN A 103 -3.80 -19.53 -14.89
CA GLN A 103 -2.56 -18.78 -14.72
C GLN A 103 -2.23 -17.95 -15.96
N PHE A 104 -2.37 -18.54 -17.16
CA PHE A 104 -2.13 -17.83 -18.42
C PHE A 104 -3.12 -16.69 -18.66
N ARG A 105 -4.36 -16.83 -18.18
CA ARG A 105 -5.41 -15.80 -18.29
C ARG A 105 -5.42 -14.79 -17.15
N SER A 106 -4.60 -15.00 -16.12
CA SER A 106 -4.47 -14.08 -15.00
C SER A 106 -3.26 -13.17 -15.21
N GLY A 107 -3.40 -11.90 -14.90
CA GLY A 107 -2.30 -10.95 -14.99
C GLY A 107 -2.39 -9.91 -13.89
N VAL A 108 -1.24 -9.37 -13.50
CA VAL A 108 -1.15 -8.26 -12.55
C VAL A 108 -0.56 -7.07 -13.29
N MET A 109 -1.26 -5.93 -13.20
CA MET A 109 -0.76 -4.67 -13.70
C MET A 109 -0.79 -3.64 -12.58
N MET A 110 0.36 -3.06 -12.26
CA MET A 110 0.49 -2.06 -11.22
C MET A 110 1.12 -0.80 -11.79
N GLY A 111 0.38 0.30 -11.73
CA GLY A 111 0.88 1.60 -12.13
C GLY A 111 1.60 2.28 -10.97
N SER A 112 2.72 2.93 -11.27
CA SER A 112 3.45 3.77 -10.33
C SER A 112 3.89 5.04 -11.03
N GLY A 113 3.88 6.16 -10.30
CA GLY A 113 4.54 7.38 -10.73
C GLY A 113 6.06 7.26 -10.64
N ILE A 114 6.75 8.38 -10.41
CA ILE A 114 8.20 8.37 -10.27
C ILE A 114 8.56 7.86 -8.88
N GLY A 115 9.04 6.61 -8.80
CA GLY A 115 9.67 6.07 -7.61
C GLY A 115 11.17 6.37 -7.68
N ARG A 116 11.68 7.21 -6.77
CA ARG A 116 13.11 7.46 -6.66
C ARG A 116 13.59 7.06 -5.28
N ARG A 117 14.56 6.17 -5.25
CA ARG A 117 15.32 5.87 -4.04
C ARG A 117 16.13 7.11 -3.67
N PHE A 118 15.80 7.77 -2.57
CA PHE A 118 16.69 8.77 -1.99
C PHE A 118 17.93 8.06 -1.46
N THR A 119 18.96 8.00 -2.26
CA THR A 119 20.30 7.68 -1.76
C THR A 119 20.68 8.82 -0.84
N LYS A 120 20.95 8.54 0.45
CA LYS A 120 21.54 9.54 1.34
C LYS A 120 22.77 10.13 0.64
N ILE A 121 22.69 11.40 0.29
CA ILE A 121 23.87 12.17 -0.05
C ILE A 121 24.65 12.30 1.28
N ARG A 122 25.84 11.71 1.31
CA ARG A 122 26.78 11.87 2.41
C ARG A 122 27.40 13.27 2.36
#